data_d974a368eef21fe2966d0e83ae0d57d0
#
_entry.id   d974a368eef21fe2966d0e83ae0d57d0
#
_cell.length_a   1.000
_cell.length_b   1.000
_cell.length_c   1.000
_cell.angle_alpha   90.00
_cell.angle_beta   90.00
_cell.angle_gamma   90.00
#
_symmetry.space_group_name_H-M   'P 1'
#
loop_
_entity.id
_entity.type
_entity.pdbx_description
1 polymer ?
#
loop_
_entity_poly.entity_id
_entity_poly.type
_entity_poly.pdbx_seq_one_letter_code
_entity_poly.pdbx_strand_id
1 'polypeptide(L)'
;MNRRLIISLMIAFLPFVAGAQLNGIMNRVKNKAKQTTDRKIDQEIDKSIDGTDGTQKKTEPAAFPAPKPAPTTTEAKQETKEPVAGETPVKSFTKYDFIPGEVILYYENFEGEALAEMATNWNTSGTGEVTTLDKYPGNWLRVHKPFTYLSSNKKEFGENYTVEFDLILQLKNNGWAFPEFYFGLFSSKDEPNDDNTFLRDQKKYGAVVTLIAPAVFKNSRVRVNSYLANRNYFAGDAKGYESLEDYFGKPAHIAIQVQKERYRVWINEEKLFDVPKAVPPGVIMNQLYFEVSHTNYKEDQYAIYVSNIKVATGKPDTRHKLVEEGKFSTTGILFDFQSAVIKPESYAVVKEIAAVLKENASLKIKVLGHTSSDGDDNANMELSKKRSAAVKDMLVNEFGVEESRLVTEGKGETQPIGDNKTKEGKMLNRRVEFIKL
;
A
#
# COMPACT_ATOMS: atom_id res chain seq x y z
N MET A 1 -75.52 11.40 -27.82
CA MET A 1 -76.17 10.16 -27.30
C MET A 1 -75.27 9.00 -27.62
N ASN A 2 -74.40 8.58 -26.69
CA ASN A 2 -73.84 7.25 -26.71
C ASN A 2 -73.14 7.03 -25.33
N ARG A 3 -73.75 6.18 -24.53
CA ARG A 3 -73.30 5.72 -23.21
C ARG A 3 -72.14 4.73 -23.44
N ARG A 4 -71.02 4.94 -22.87
CA ARG A 4 -69.93 3.95 -22.73
C ARG A 4 -70.00 3.31 -21.35
N LEU A 5 -70.22 2.01 -21.36
CA LEU A 5 -70.17 1.10 -20.23
C LEU A 5 -68.76 0.99 -19.71
N ILE A 6 -68.53 1.27 -18.43
CA ILE A 6 -67.27 0.99 -17.73
C ILE A 6 -67.41 -0.33 -16.99
N ILE A 7 -66.71 -1.37 -17.47
CA ILE A 7 -66.60 -2.65 -16.78
C ILE A 7 -65.42 -2.53 -15.81
N SER A 8 -65.76 -2.52 -14.51
CA SER A 8 -64.77 -2.58 -13.42
C SER A 8 -64.31 -4.02 -13.22
N LEU A 9 -63.04 -4.30 -13.50
CA LEU A 9 -62.42 -5.61 -13.23
C LEU A 9 -61.87 -5.57 -11.78
N MET A 10 -62.57 -6.26 -10.85
CA MET A 10 -62.05 -6.53 -9.51
C MET A 10 -61.00 -7.64 -9.59
N ILE A 11 -59.72 -7.30 -9.39
CA ILE A 11 -58.63 -8.27 -9.17
C ILE A 11 -58.54 -8.51 -7.67
N ALA A 12 -58.89 -9.71 -7.26
CA ALA A 12 -58.76 -10.18 -5.88
C ALA A 12 -57.27 -10.37 -5.53
N PHE A 13 -56.78 -9.64 -4.56
CA PHE A 13 -55.47 -9.87 -3.92
C PHE A 13 -55.58 -11.05 -2.96
N LEU A 14 -54.94 -12.17 -3.28
CA LEU A 14 -54.65 -13.24 -2.33
C LEU A 14 -53.26 -12.96 -1.71
N PRO A 15 -53.07 -12.96 -0.39
CA PRO A 15 -51.78 -12.78 0.21
C PRO A 15 -50.91 -14.05 0.12
N PHE A 16 -49.77 -13.95 -0.51
CA PHE A 16 -48.74 -14.98 -0.55
C PHE A 16 -48.02 -15.04 0.83
N VAL A 17 -48.51 -15.87 1.73
CA VAL A 17 -47.86 -16.17 3.02
C VAL A 17 -47.45 -17.65 3.00
N ALA A 18 -46.40 -17.98 2.31
CA ALA A 18 -45.83 -19.34 2.34
C ALA A 18 -44.28 -19.42 2.32
N GLY A 19 -43.54 -18.29 2.32
CA GLY A 19 -42.06 -18.31 2.26
C GLY A 19 -41.37 -18.32 3.61
N ALA A 20 -41.95 -17.80 4.67
CA ALA A 20 -41.29 -17.62 5.95
C ALA A 20 -41.24 -18.86 6.85
N GLN A 21 -42.15 -19.82 6.67
CA GLN A 21 -42.17 -21.01 7.53
C GLN A 21 -41.21 -22.12 7.09
N LEU A 22 -40.87 -22.22 5.80
CA LEU A 22 -39.89 -23.22 5.31
C LEU A 22 -38.46 -22.93 5.71
N ASN A 23 -38.07 -21.64 5.75
CA ASN A 23 -36.73 -21.25 6.20
C ASN A 23 -36.49 -21.49 7.71
N GLY A 24 -37.52 -21.34 8.54
CA GLY A 24 -37.45 -21.63 9.96
C GLY A 24 -37.26 -23.12 10.28
N ILE A 25 -37.87 -24.01 9.48
CA ILE A 25 -37.74 -25.47 9.64
C ILE A 25 -36.37 -25.95 9.18
N MET A 26 -35.86 -25.45 8.05
CA MET A 26 -34.52 -25.81 7.55
C MET A 26 -33.38 -25.35 8.49
N ASN A 27 -33.50 -24.19 9.10
CA ASN A 27 -32.51 -23.71 10.10
C ASN A 27 -32.57 -24.51 11.41
N ARG A 28 -33.74 -24.97 11.85
CA ARG A 28 -33.87 -25.87 13.01
C ARG A 28 -33.29 -27.26 12.77
N VAL A 29 -33.43 -27.80 11.55
CA VAL A 29 -32.81 -29.09 11.18
C VAL A 29 -31.30 -28.98 11.07
N LYS A 30 -30.74 -27.90 10.49
CA LYS A 30 -29.29 -27.67 10.43
C LYS A 30 -28.68 -27.50 11.83
N ASN A 31 -29.32 -26.76 12.73
CA ASN A 31 -28.84 -26.56 14.10
C ASN A 31 -28.91 -27.84 14.94
N LYS A 32 -29.94 -28.68 14.71
CA LYS A 32 -30.07 -29.97 15.41
C LYS A 32 -29.04 -31.00 14.93
N ALA A 33 -28.71 -31.00 13.63
CA ALA A 33 -27.65 -31.84 13.05
C ALA A 33 -26.27 -31.46 13.61
N LYS A 34 -25.99 -30.14 13.71
CA LYS A 34 -24.72 -29.63 14.27
C LYS A 34 -24.55 -30.00 15.75
N GLN A 35 -25.60 -29.82 16.58
CA GLN A 35 -25.57 -30.22 17.98
C GLN A 35 -25.40 -31.73 18.19
N THR A 36 -25.87 -32.56 17.26
CA THR A 36 -25.72 -34.02 17.35
C THR A 36 -24.31 -34.47 16.98
N THR A 37 -23.65 -33.73 16.05
CA THR A 37 -22.26 -34.00 15.71
C THR A 37 -21.32 -33.57 16.81
N ASP A 38 -21.53 -32.38 17.38
CA ASP A 38 -20.70 -31.88 18.51
C ASP A 38 -20.80 -32.79 19.76
N ARG A 39 -22.01 -33.29 20.07
CA ARG A 39 -22.18 -34.28 21.19
C ARG A 39 -21.53 -35.64 20.97
N LYS A 40 -21.41 -36.09 19.69
CA LYS A 40 -20.70 -37.34 19.39
C LYS A 40 -19.18 -37.16 19.50
N ILE A 41 -18.65 -35.99 19.13
CA ILE A 41 -17.22 -35.70 19.29
C ILE A 41 -16.85 -35.61 20.79
N ASP A 42 -17.66 -34.95 21.59
CA ASP A 42 -17.43 -34.88 23.06
C ASP A 42 -17.51 -36.26 23.73
N GLN A 43 -18.41 -37.16 23.32
CA GLN A 43 -18.51 -38.51 23.84
C GLN A 43 -17.36 -39.44 23.39
N GLU A 44 -16.74 -39.20 22.23
CA GLU A 44 -15.52 -39.95 21.86
C GLU A 44 -14.27 -39.45 22.59
N ILE A 45 -14.20 -38.17 22.90
CA ILE A 45 -13.12 -37.60 23.72
C ILE A 45 -13.18 -38.09 25.16
N ASP A 46 -14.37 -38.14 25.78
CA ASP A 46 -14.56 -38.64 27.12
C ASP A 46 -14.25 -40.14 27.26
N LYS A 47 -14.54 -40.93 26.22
CA LYS A 47 -14.16 -42.35 26.16
C LYS A 47 -12.68 -42.62 26.01
N SER A 48 -11.92 -41.65 25.47
CA SER A 48 -10.46 -41.75 25.33
C SER A 48 -9.71 -41.43 26.64
N ILE A 49 -10.37 -40.77 27.60
CA ILE A 49 -9.76 -40.34 28.86
C ILE A 49 -9.99 -41.37 29.99
N ASP A 50 -11.01 -42.22 29.87
CA ASP A 50 -11.44 -43.14 30.96
C ASP A 50 -10.79 -44.55 30.88
N GLY A 51 -9.72 -44.73 30.12
CA GLY A 51 -9.06 -46.01 29.83
C GLY A 51 -7.68 -46.21 30.44
N THR A 52 -7.34 -45.57 31.58
CA THR A 52 -6.10 -45.90 32.31
C THR A 52 -6.32 -45.83 33.84
N ASP A 53 -6.94 -46.89 34.36
CA ASP A 53 -6.83 -47.21 35.77
C ASP A 53 -5.58 -48.10 35.94
N GLY A 54 -4.58 -47.58 36.67
CA GLY A 54 -3.32 -48.25 36.97
C GLY A 54 -2.69 -47.67 38.21
N THR A 55 -3.09 -48.21 39.35
CA THR A 55 -2.48 -48.09 40.66
C THR A 55 -1.01 -47.69 40.68
N GLN A 56 -0.66 -46.50 41.14
CA GLN A 56 0.70 -46.17 41.52
C GLN A 56 0.80 -45.81 43.00
N LYS A 57 1.54 -46.64 43.68
CA LYS A 57 2.04 -46.58 45.04
C LYS A 57 2.81 -45.27 45.28
N LYS A 58 2.41 -44.56 46.33
CA LYS A 58 3.11 -43.37 46.86
C LYS A 58 4.52 -43.78 47.29
N THR A 59 5.56 -43.24 46.65
CA THR A 59 6.94 -43.26 47.14
C THR A 59 7.41 -41.81 47.33
N GLU A 60 7.88 -41.54 48.56
CA GLU A 60 8.50 -40.28 48.96
C GLU A 60 9.74 -39.94 48.11
N PRO A 61 10.04 -38.67 47.85
CA PRO A 61 11.24 -38.29 47.10
C PRO A 61 12.47 -38.37 48.03
N ALA A 62 13.44 -39.19 47.60
CA ALA A 62 14.76 -39.27 48.23
C ALA A 62 15.57 -37.99 48.00
N ALA A 63 16.18 -37.49 49.05
CA ALA A 63 17.05 -36.33 49.05
C ALA A 63 18.30 -36.52 48.14
N PHE A 64 18.60 -35.55 47.32
CA PHE A 64 19.86 -35.48 46.54
C PHE A 64 21.02 -35.16 47.49
N PRO A 65 22.19 -35.85 47.38
CA PRO A 65 23.39 -35.51 48.12
C PRO A 65 24.08 -34.28 47.57
N ALA A 66 24.62 -33.45 48.48
CA ALA A 66 25.38 -32.25 48.17
C ALA A 66 26.67 -32.57 47.38
N PRO A 67 27.10 -31.69 46.45
CA PRO A 67 28.35 -31.88 45.69
C PRO A 67 29.56 -31.65 46.57
N LYS A 68 30.57 -32.55 46.47
CA LYS A 68 31.88 -32.42 47.09
C LYS A 68 32.67 -31.25 46.45
N PRO A 69 33.54 -30.55 47.21
CA PRO A 69 34.37 -29.47 46.67
C PRO A 69 35.45 -30.03 45.72
N ALA A 70 35.56 -29.36 44.56
CA ALA A 70 36.59 -29.65 43.59
C ALA A 70 37.96 -29.11 44.05
N PRO A 71 39.08 -29.72 43.62
CA PRO A 71 40.43 -29.31 44.04
C PRO A 71 40.85 -28.00 43.33
N THR A 72 41.51 -27.17 44.13
CA THR A 72 42.16 -25.93 43.70
C THR A 72 43.21 -26.22 42.60
N THR A 73 43.03 -25.68 41.43
CA THR A 73 44.03 -25.70 40.35
C THR A 73 44.48 -24.25 40.08
N THR A 74 45.77 -24.11 40.16
CA THR A 74 46.67 -23.02 39.90
C THR A 74 46.23 -22.03 38.83
N GLU A 75 46.39 -20.74 39.13
CA GLU A 75 46.25 -19.61 38.20
C GLU A 75 47.13 -19.79 36.94
N ALA A 76 46.47 -19.99 35.80
CA ALA A 76 47.08 -19.75 34.50
C ALA A 76 46.68 -18.34 34.05
N LYS A 77 47.70 -17.47 33.86
CA LYS A 77 47.59 -16.16 33.26
C LYS A 77 46.76 -16.25 31.98
N GLN A 78 45.55 -15.67 31.97
CA GLN A 78 44.84 -15.37 30.75
C GLN A 78 45.53 -14.18 30.08
N GLU A 79 46.21 -14.42 28.97
CA GLU A 79 46.51 -13.41 27.98
C GLU A 79 45.21 -12.82 27.49
N THR A 80 44.98 -11.56 27.79
CA THR A 80 43.96 -10.73 27.18
C THR A 80 44.26 -10.63 25.69
N LYS A 81 43.60 -11.46 24.86
CA LYS A 81 43.51 -11.20 23.43
C LYS A 81 42.73 -9.90 23.27
N GLU A 82 43.39 -8.91 22.69
CA GLU A 82 42.75 -7.69 22.19
C GLU A 82 41.54 -8.07 21.35
N PRO A 83 40.39 -7.34 21.44
CA PRO A 83 39.25 -7.61 20.58
C PRO A 83 39.70 -7.38 19.13
N VAL A 84 39.65 -8.43 18.34
CA VAL A 84 39.74 -8.37 16.88
C VAL A 84 38.77 -7.29 16.45
N ALA A 85 39.29 -6.28 15.73
CA ALA A 85 38.51 -5.16 15.20
C ALA A 85 37.24 -5.72 14.54
N GLY A 86 36.08 -5.31 15.07
CA GLY A 86 34.79 -5.84 14.69
C GLY A 86 34.62 -5.75 13.18
N GLU A 87 34.27 -6.89 12.57
CA GLU A 87 33.81 -6.93 11.21
C GLU A 87 32.66 -5.91 11.10
N THR A 88 32.87 -4.89 10.29
CA THR A 88 31.79 -3.95 9.96
C THR A 88 30.62 -4.77 9.41
N PRO A 89 29.43 -4.69 9.99
CA PRO A 89 28.31 -5.50 9.51
C PRO A 89 28.12 -5.24 8.03
N VAL A 90 27.97 -6.32 7.25
CA VAL A 90 27.74 -6.24 5.81
C VAL A 90 26.49 -5.39 5.61
N LYS A 91 26.68 -4.16 5.10
CA LYS A 91 25.55 -3.29 4.78
C LYS A 91 24.83 -3.89 3.58
N SER A 92 23.63 -4.44 3.82
CA SER A 92 22.73 -4.84 2.75
C SER A 92 22.23 -3.58 2.04
N PHE A 93 22.55 -3.44 0.75
CA PHE A 93 22.08 -2.33 -0.08
C PHE A 93 20.73 -2.62 -0.75
N THR A 94 19.90 -3.44 -0.16
CA THR A 94 18.52 -3.72 -0.61
C THR A 94 17.52 -2.65 -0.12
N LYS A 95 18.00 -1.45 0.20
CA LYS A 95 17.11 -0.32 0.48
C LYS A 95 16.31 -0.01 -0.77
N TYR A 96 15.15 0.55 -0.55
CA TYR A 96 14.13 0.97 -1.52
C TYR A 96 14.68 1.10 -2.96
N ASP A 97 14.30 0.15 -3.82
CA ASP A 97 14.74 0.03 -5.23
C ASP A 97 13.59 0.32 -6.22
N PHE A 98 12.50 0.89 -5.74
CA PHE A 98 11.37 1.31 -6.55
C PHE A 98 11.71 2.57 -7.33
N ILE A 99 11.43 2.55 -8.64
CA ILE A 99 11.55 3.69 -9.53
C ILE A 99 10.20 3.89 -10.20
N PRO A 100 9.57 5.07 -10.03
CA PRO A 100 8.27 5.36 -10.62
C PRO A 100 8.36 5.49 -12.14
N GLY A 101 7.22 5.23 -12.81
CA GLY A 101 7.08 5.52 -14.24
C GLY A 101 7.18 7.02 -14.54
N GLU A 102 7.57 7.37 -15.76
CA GLU A 102 7.76 8.77 -16.19
C GLU A 102 6.47 9.43 -16.68
N VAL A 103 5.60 8.65 -17.33
CA VAL A 103 4.36 9.15 -17.96
C VAL A 103 3.20 8.92 -17.01
N ILE A 104 2.67 9.99 -16.44
CA ILE A 104 1.52 9.92 -15.54
C ILE A 104 0.27 9.61 -16.34
N LEU A 105 -0.40 8.50 -16.00
CA LEU A 105 -1.68 8.09 -16.56
C LEU A 105 -2.86 8.61 -15.74
N TYR A 106 -2.69 8.66 -14.42
CA TYR A 106 -3.69 9.10 -13.46
C TYR A 106 -3.01 9.66 -12.21
N TYR A 107 -3.55 10.76 -11.70
CA TYR A 107 -3.13 11.34 -10.43
C TYR A 107 -4.35 11.88 -9.66
N GLU A 108 -4.46 11.55 -8.37
CA GLU A 108 -5.53 12.00 -7.51
C GLU A 108 -5.01 12.32 -6.10
N ASN A 109 -5.14 13.55 -5.69
CA ASN A 109 -4.83 14.05 -4.36
C ASN A 109 -6.04 14.74 -3.70
N PHE A 110 -7.22 14.59 -4.31
CA PHE A 110 -8.49 15.16 -3.87
C PHE A 110 -8.50 16.69 -3.75
N GLU A 111 -7.51 17.37 -4.35
CA GLU A 111 -7.51 18.83 -4.43
C GLU A 111 -8.69 19.32 -5.28
N GLY A 112 -9.39 20.35 -4.78
CA GLY A 112 -10.58 20.90 -5.45
C GLY A 112 -11.87 20.11 -5.23
N GLU A 113 -11.82 18.96 -4.55
CA GLU A 113 -13.03 18.24 -4.12
C GLU A 113 -13.70 18.93 -2.93
N ALA A 114 -15.02 18.80 -2.81
CA ALA A 114 -15.78 19.30 -1.68
C ALA A 114 -15.45 18.53 -0.40
N LEU A 115 -15.14 19.24 0.69
CA LEU A 115 -14.91 18.61 1.99
C LEU A 115 -16.20 18.06 2.59
N ALA A 116 -16.09 16.96 3.32
CA ALA A 116 -17.17 16.20 3.92
C ALA A 116 -18.13 15.54 2.90
N GLU A 117 -17.73 15.46 1.63
CA GLU A 117 -18.47 14.76 0.57
C GLU A 117 -17.57 13.69 -0.08
N MET A 118 -18.19 12.74 -0.76
CA MET A 118 -17.46 11.76 -1.56
C MET A 118 -16.85 12.45 -2.77
N ALA A 119 -15.61 12.08 -3.12
CA ALA A 119 -14.90 12.64 -4.26
C ALA A 119 -15.68 12.44 -5.57
N THR A 120 -15.74 13.52 -6.38
CA THR A 120 -16.44 13.52 -7.67
C THR A 120 -15.88 12.44 -8.60
N ASN A 121 -16.74 11.73 -9.31
CA ASN A 121 -16.41 10.62 -10.22
C ASN A 121 -15.83 9.37 -9.55
N TRP A 122 -15.60 9.34 -8.25
CA TRP A 122 -15.35 8.10 -7.52
C TRP A 122 -16.67 7.37 -7.26
N ASN A 123 -16.62 6.04 -7.23
CA ASN A 123 -17.78 5.22 -6.92
C ASN A 123 -17.57 4.45 -5.61
N THR A 124 -18.63 4.25 -4.83
CA THR A 124 -18.56 3.51 -3.56
C THR A 124 -19.81 2.69 -3.30
N SER A 125 -19.63 1.56 -2.63
CA SER A 125 -20.75 0.72 -2.16
C SER A 125 -21.42 1.28 -0.89
N GLY A 126 -20.95 2.40 -0.35
CA GLY A 126 -21.46 2.97 0.88
C GLY A 126 -21.16 4.47 1.02
N THR A 127 -20.44 4.87 2.03
CA THR A 127 -20.09 6.26 2.31
C THR A 127 -18.59 6.46 2.38
N GLY A 128 -18.13 7.66 2.07
CA GLY A 128 -16.76 8.14 2.20
C GLY A 128 -16.78 9.66 2.17
N GLU A 129 -15.71 10.28 2.56
CA GLU A 129 -15.62 11.74 2.59
C GLU A 129 -14.20 12.23 2.30
N VAL A 130 -14.09 13.32 1.56
CA VAL A 130 -12.85 14.06 1.42
C VAL A 130 -12.68 14.95 2.65
N THR A 131 -11.52 14.89 3.28
CA THR A 131 -11.22 15.64 4.51
C THR A 131 -9.82 16.20 4.51
N THR A 132 -9.54 17.16 5.38
CA THR A 132 -8.20 17.64 5.72
C THR A 132 -7.78 17.10 7.08
N LEU A 133 -6.48 16.95 7.29
CA LEU A 133 -5.92 16.47 8.55
C LEU A 133 -5.06 17.56 9.19
N ASP A 134 -5.08 17.67 10.50
CA ASP A 134 -4.33 18.68 11.26
C ASP A 134 -2.81 18.53 11.16
N LYS A 135 -2.33 17.28 11.05
CA LYS A 135 -0.90 16.95 11.03
C LYS A 135 -0.32 16.72 9.64
N TYR A 136 -1.15 16.40 8.67
CA TYR A 136 -0.72 16.02 7.33
C TYR A 136 -1.44 16.86 6.31
N PRO A 137 -0.70 17.67 5.55
CA PRO A 137 -1.27 18.61 4.61
C PRO A 137 -1.93 17.90 3.41
N GLY A 138 -2.76 18.66 2.69
CA GLY A 138 -3.52 18.17 1.54
C GLY A 138 -4.85 17.56 1.91
N ASN A 139 -5.54 17.06 0.90
CA ASN A 139 -6.84 16.43 1.05
C ASN A 139 -6.68 14.90 1.06
N TRP A 140 -7.54 14.25 1.83
CA TRP A 140 -7.51 12.81 2.04
C TRP A 140 -8.92 12.25 1.86
N LEU A 141 -9.04 11.13 1.18
CA LEU A 141 -10.28 10.35 1.18
C LEU A 141 -10.32 9.48 2.42
N ARG A 142 -11.27 9.74 3.32
CA ARG A 142 -11.59 8.85 4.42
C ARG A 142 -12.46 7.73 3.92
N VAL A 143 -11.99 6.49 4.13
CA VAL A 143 -12.69 5.27 3.73
C VAL A 143 -13.25 4.54 4.95
N HIS A 144 -14.48 4.06 4.85
CA HIS A 144 -15.23 3.45 5.95
C HIS A 144 -15.46 1.95 5.70
N LYS A 145 -15.76 1.22 6.74
CA LYS A 145 -16.15 -0.20 6.70
C LYS A 145 -17.68 -0.36 6.52
N PRO A 146 -18.13 -1.43 5.95
CA PRO A 146 -17.46 -2.39 5.08
C PRO A 146 -17.69 -2.04 3.61
N PHE A 147 -16.99 -1.03 3.10
CA PHE A 147 -17.28 -0.47 1.78
C PHE A 147 -16.10 -0.61 0.82
N THR A 148 -16.44 -0.65 -0.45
CA THR A 148 -15.52 -0.63 -1.60
C THR A 148 -15.57 0.74 -2.26
N TYR A 149 -14.42 1.20 -2.73
CA TYR A 149 -14.23 2.49 -3.42
C TYR A 149 -13.51 2.23 -4.73
N LEU A 150 -14.09 2.66 -5.84
CA LEU A 150 -13.51 2.57 -7.18
C LEU A 150 -12.94 3.92 -7.59
N SER A 151 -11.72 3.92 -8.10
CA SER A 151 -11.07 5.14 -8.59
C SER A 151 -11.73 5.69 -9.85
N SER A 152 -11.51 6.97 -10.12
CA SER A 152 -12.11 7.66 -11.26
C SER A 152 -11.30 7.58 -12.57
N ASN A 153 -10.18 6.86 -12.59
CA ASN A 153 -9.34 6.75 -13.78
C ASN A 153 -10.05 6.00 -14.93
N LYS A 154 -9.71 6.36 -16.17
CA LYS A 154 -10.36 5.81 -17.38
C LYS A 154 -9.39 5.17 -18.37
N LYS A 155 -8.07 5.29 -18.11
CA LYS A 155 -7.03 4.81 -19.03
C LYS A 155 -6.54 3.44 -18.62
N GLU A 156 -6.27 2.58 -19.61
CA GLU A 156 -5.53 1.35 -19.41
C GLU A 156 -4.10 1.64 -18.92
N PHE A 157 -3.60 0.78 -18.04
CA PHE A 157 -2.25 0.95 -17.47
C PHE A 157 -1.18 0.34 -18.37
N GLY A 158 -1.57 -0.55 -19.30
CA GLY A 158 -0.65 -1.34 -20.12
C GLY A 158 -0.02 -2.51 -19.36
N GLU A 159 1.05 -3.07 -19.91
CA GLU A 159 1.74 -4.22 -19.30
C GLU A 159 2.78 -3.83 -18.25
N ASN A 160 3.31 -2.60 -18.33
CA ASN A 160 4.40 -2.13 -17.46
C ASN A 160 4.03 -0.76 -16.89
N TYR A 161 3.76 -0.74 -15.61
CA TYR A 161 3.34 0.48 -14.92
C TYR A 161 3.69 0.43 -13.44
N THR A 162 3.58 1.59 -12.79
CA THR A 162 3.72 1.77 -11.36
C THR A 162 2.46 2.39 -10.78
N VAL A 163 2.15 2.05 -9.55
CA VAL A 163 1.10 2.67 -8.75
C VAL A 163 1.69 3.09 -7.42
N GLU A 164 1.38 4.29 -6.99
CA GLU A 164 1.79 4.83 -5.69
C GLU A 164 0.59 5.48 -5.01
N PHE A 165 0.53 5.42 -3.70
CA PHE A 165 -0.41 6.20 -2.88
C PHE A 165 0.05 6.26 -1.43
N ASP A 166 -0.43 7.26 -0.70
CA ASP A 166 -0.20 7.39 0.73
C ASP A 166 -1.40 6.86 1.51
N LEU A 167 -1.14 6.08 2.57
CA LEU A 167 -2.12 5.43 3.44
C LEU A 167 -1.89 5.83 4.89
N ILE A 168 -2.93 6.26 5.60
CA ILE A 168 -2.90 6.43 7.06
C ILE A 168 -3.87 5.45 7.69
N LEU A 169 -3.36 4.60 8.57
CA LEU A 169 -4.13 3.70 9.42
C LEU A 169 -4.17 4.28 10.84
N GLN A 170 -5.17 5.09 11.13
CA GLN A 170 -5.37 5.61 12.51
C GLN A 170 -6.11 4.56 13.32
N LEU A 171 -5.37 3.73 14.02
CA LEU A 171 -5.86 2.58 14.76
C LEU A 171 -5.49 2.69 16.24
N LYS A 172 -6.45 2.38 17.12
CA LYS A 172 -6.25 2.32 18.56
C LYS A 172 -6.77 0.99 19.08
N ASN A 173 -5.91 0.21 19.70
CA ASN A 173 -6.32 -1.09 20.26
C ASN A 173 -7.36 -0.91 21.37
N ASN A 174 -8.50 -1.58 21.23
CA ASN A 174 -9.57 -1.67 22.24
C ASN A 174 -10.09 -3.12 22.40
N GLY A 175 -9.27 -4.10 22.02
CA GLY A 175 -9.56 -5.53 22.23
C GLY A 175 -10.23 -6.24 21.05
N TRP A 176 -10.58 -5.53 19.96
CA TRP A 176 -11.11 -6.15 18.74
C TRP A 176 -10.04 -6.28 17.65
N ALA A 177 -10.28 -7.14 16.67
CA ALA A 177 -9.47 -7.17 15.47
C ALA A 177 -9.66 -5.88 14.65
N PHE A 178 -8.57 -5.26 14.23
CA PHE A 178 -8.61 -4.11 13.35
C PHE A 178 -9.28 -4.44 12.01
N PRO A 179 -9.88 -3.44 11.34
CA PRO A 179 -10.32 -3.65 9.96
C PRO A 179 -9.12 -3.96 9.08
N GLU A 180 -9.29 -4.91 8.18
CA GLU A 180 -8.34 -5.15 7.11
C GLU A 180 -8.54 -4.12 6.01
N PHE A 181 -7.45 -3.67 5.41
CA PHE A 181 -7.45 -2.77 4.27
C PHE A 181 -6.99 -3.50 3.03
N TYR A 182 -7.77 -3.43 1.96
CA TYR A 182 -7.45 -4.01 0.67
C TYR A 182 -7.22 -2.91 -0.34
N PHE A 183 -6.23 -3.08 -1.17
CA PHE A 183 -6.11 -2.32 -2.40
C PHE A 183 -5.88 -3.28 -3.56
N GLY A 184 -6.53 -3.00 -4.67
CA GLY A 184 -6.52 -3.88 -5.80
C GLY A 184 -6.43 -3.14 -7.12
N LEU A 185 -5.83 -3.84 -8.09
CA LEU A 185 -5.81 -3.50 -9.50
C LEU A 185 -6.72 -4.49 -10.19
N PHE A 186 -7.61 -4.03 -11.06
CA PHE A 186 -8.48 -4.94 -11.80
C PHE A 186 -8.73 -4.46 -13.23
N SER A 187 -9.21 -5.39 -14.07
CA SER A 187 -9.64 -5.12 -15.42
C SER A 187 -11.15 -4.99 -15.46
N SER A 188 -11.67 -3.87 -15.93
CA SER A 188 -13.07 -3.73 -16.30
C SER A 188 -13.33 -4.12 -17.76
N LYS A 189 -12.29 -4.39 -18.54
CA LYS A 189 -12.35 -4.55 -20.02
C LYS A 189 -13.05 -3.37 -20.67
N ASP A 190 -14.03 -3.66 -21.54
CA ASP A 190 -14.82 -2.67 -22.27
C ASP A 190 -16.03 -2.14 -21.48
N GLU A 191 -16.23 -2.64 -20.24
CA GLU A 191 -17.33 -2.15 -19.39
C GLU A 191 -16.95 -0.80 -18.77
N PRO A 192 -17.91 0.09 -18.53
CA PRO A 192 -17.64 1.36 -17.84
C PRO A 192 -16.94 1.10 -16.50
N ASN A 193 -15.87 1.87 -16.24
CA ASN A 193 -15.08 1.73 -15.03
C ASN A 193 -15.81 2.15 -13.75
N ASP A 194 -16.91 2.88 -13.87
CA ASP A 194 -17.81 3.31 -12.80
C ASP A 194 -19.06 2.42 -12.67
N ASP A 195 -19.11 1.28 -13.38
CA ASP A 195 -20.22 0.34 -13.25
C ASP A 195 -20.31 -0.21 -11.82
N ASN A 196 -21.50 -0.10 -11.23
CA ASN A 196 -21.79 -0.57 -9.87
C ASN A 196 -21.55 -2.08 -9.68
N THR A 197 -21.51 -2.86 -10.74
CA THR A 197 -21.15 -4.28 -10.69
C THR A 197 -19.75 -4.46 -10.08
N PHE A 198 -18.81 -3.59 -10.40
CA PHE A 198 -17.44 -3.66 -9.89
C PHE A 198 -17.28 -3.27 -8.42
N LEU A 199 -18.29 -2.70 -7.80
CA LEU A 199 -18.30 -2.54 -6.33
C LEU A 199 -18.33 -3.88 -5.59
N ARG A 200 -18.65 -4.99 -6.26
CA ARG A 200 -18.74 -6.34 -5.69
C ARG A 200 -17.96 -7.39 -6.48
N ASP A 201 -17.68 -7.14 -7.74
CA ASP A 201 -17.15 -8.14 -8.68
C ASP A 201 -15.89 -7.66 -9.42
N GLN A 202 -14.91 -7.12 -8.68
CA GLN A 202 -13.62 -6.66 -9.23
C GLN A 202 -12.81 -7.82 -9.84
N LYS A 203 -13.11 -9.06 -9.45
CA LYS A 203 -12.38 -10.27 -9.85
C LYS A 203 -12.89 -10.87 -11.17
N LYS A 204 -13.95 -10.30 -11.76
CA LYS A 204 -14.65 -10.82 -12.93
C LYS A 204 -13.73 -11.07 -14.12
N TYR A 205 -12.91 -10.11 -14.49
CA TYR A 205 -12.03 -10.21 -15.67
C TYR A 205 -10.57 -10.41 -15.31
N GLY A 206 -10.20 -10.11 -14.11
CA GLY A 206 -8.85 -10.25 -13.58
C GLY A 206 -8.53 -9.16 -12.58
N ALA A 207 -7.93 -9.56 -11.48
CA ALA A 207 -7.52 -8.64 -10.42
C ALA A 207 -6.27 -9.13 -9.70
N VAL A 208 -5.46 -8.18 -9.22
CA VAL A 208 -4.41 -8.44 -8.21
C VAL A 208 -4.74 -7.62 -6.98
N VAL A 209 -4.79 -8.26 -5.84
CA VAL A 209 -5.24 -7.69 -4.57
C VAL A 209 -4.15 -7.82 -3.53
N THR A 210 -3.80 -6.72 -2.91
CA THR A 210 -2.95 -6.71 -1.71
C THR A 210 -3.82 -6.43 -0.49
N LEU A 211 -3.75 -7.33 0.47
CA LEU A 211 -4.38 -7.24 1.77
C LEU A 211 -3.36 -6.76 2.80
N ILE A 212 -3.67 -5.73 3.55
CA ILE A 212 -2.99 -5.32 4.77
C ILE A 212 -3.90 -5.69 5.94
N ALA A 213 -3.42 -6.57 6.82
CA ALA A 213 -4.09 -6.96 8.06
C ALA A 213 -3.34 -6.36 9.26
N PRO A 214 -3.74 -5.16 9.72
CA PRO A 214 -3.09 -4.51 10.86
C PRO A 214 -3.33 -5.30 12.14
N ALA A 215 -2.32 -5.38 12.99
CA ALA A 215 -2.43 -6.01 14.31
C ALA A 215 -1.48 -5.31 15.28
N VAL A 216 -1.71 -5.50 16.57
CA VAL A 216 -0.80 -5.06 17.63
C VAL A 216 0.29 -6.10 17.92
N PHE A 217 1.27 -5.74 18.73
CA PHE A 217 2.38 -6.60 19.12
C PHE A 217 3.20 -7.13 17.95
N LYS A 218 3.37 -6.28 16.92
CA LYS A 218 4.16 -6.58 15.70
C LYS A 218 3.66 -7.80 14.92
N ASN A 219 2.36 -8.10 15.00
CA ASN A 219 1.72 -9.21 14.32
C ASN A 219 1.00 -8.84 13.02
N SER A 220 1.19 -7.61 12.55
CA SER A 220 0.62 -7.16 11.26
C SER A 220 1.11 -8.04 10.11
N ARG A 221 0.25 -8.25 9.13
CA ARG A 221 0.53 -9.12 7.99
C ARG A 221 0.10 -8.47 6.69
N VAL A 222 0.81 -8.81 5.63
CA VAL A 222 0.46 -8.42 4.26
C VAL A 222 0.40 -9.67 3.40
N ARG A 223 -0.55 -9.70 2.46
CA ARG A 223 -0.73 -10.83 1.52
C ARG A 223 -1.06 -10.31 0.13
N VAL A 224 -0.58 -11.01 -0.89
CA VAL A 224 -0.94 -10.75 -2.29
C VAL A 224 -1.67 -11.97 -2.84
N ASN A 225 -2.85 -11.73 -3.42
CA ASN A 225 -3.62 -12.73 -4.16
C ASN A 225 -3.97 -12.18 -5.54
N SER A 226 -4.23 -13.05 -6.50
CA SER A 226 -4.82 -12.63 -7.76
C SER A 226 -5.88 -13.58 -8.26
N TYR A 227 -6.72 -13.06 -9.16
CA TYR A 227 -7.92 -13.72 -9.60
C TYR A 227 -8.06 -13.58 -11.12
N LEU A 228 -8.65 -14.59 -11.74
CA LEU A 228 -9.08 -14.58 -13.14
C LEU A 228 -10.45 -15.24 -13.24
N ALA A 229 -11.41 -14.58 -13.84
CA ALA A 229 -12.79 -15.06 -13.96
C ALA A 229 -13.36 -15.54 -12.61
N ASN A 230 -13.21 -14.73 -11.56
CA ASN A 230 -13.65 -15.01 -10.18
C ASN A 230 -13.00 -16.24 -9.50
N ARG A 231 -11.93 -16.78 -10.08
CA ARG A 231 -11.17 -17.90 -9.51
C ARG A 231 -9.79 -17.44 -9.08
N ASN A 232 -9.25 -18.04 -8.02
CA ASN A 232 -7.87 -17.78 -7.64
C ASN A 232 -6.93 -18.17 -8.79
N TYR A 233 -6.11 -17.22 -9.25
CA TYR A 233 -4.99 -17.45 -10.16
C TYR A 233 -3.69 -17.64 -9.36
N PHE A 234 -3.44 -16.77 -8.39
CA PHE A 234 -2.32 -16.85 -7.45
C PHE A 234 -2.83 -16.61 -6.03
N ALA A 235 -2.41 -17.45 -5.10
CA ALA A 235 -2.68 -17.30 -3.68
C ALA A 235 -1.34 -17.25 -2.93
N GLY A 236 -0.95 -16.06 -2.48
CA GLY A 236 0.27 -15.85 -1.73
C GLY A 236 0.11 -16.19 -0.25
N ASP A 237 1.19 -16.60 0.38
CA ASP A 237 1.25 -16.69 1.84
C ASP A 237 1.28 -15.30 2.47
N ALA A 238 0.74 -15.19 3.68
CA ALA A 238 0.82 -13.95 4.42
C ALA A 238 2.24 -13.73 4.97
N LYS A 239 2.85 -12.59 4.64
CA LYS A 239 4.14 -12.16 5.17
C LYS A 239 3.91 -11.27 6.40
N GLY A 240 4.64 -11.51 7.49
CA GLY A 240 4.68 -10.59 8.63
C GLY A 240 5.28 -9.24 8.22
N TYR A 241 4.71 -8.17 8.73
CA TYR A 241 5.22 -6.80 8.57
C TYR A 241 5.18 -6.09 9.92
N GLU A 242 6.21 -6.35 10.73
CA GLU A 242 6.30 -5.89 12.12
C GLU A 242 6.33 -4.36 12.24
N SER A 243 6.96 -3.69 11.26
CA SER A 243 7.09 -2.23 11.24
C SER A 243 5.78 -1.49 10.97
N LEU A 244 4.70 -2.16 10.53
CA LEU A 244 3.44 -1.47 10.22
C LEU A 244 2.87 -0.73 11.43
N GLU A 245 2.99 -1.29 12.63
CA GLU A 245 2.47 -0.70 13.85
C GLU A 245 3.14 0.66 14.17
N ASP A 246 4.40 0.84 13.79
CA ASP A 246 5.15 2.10 13.98
C ASP A 246 4.60 3.25 13.11
N TYR A 247 3.82 2.90 12.09
CA TYR A 247 3.15 3.84 11.18
C TYR A 247 1.66 4.06 11.52
N PHE A 248 1.12 3.48 12.58
CA PHE A 248 -0.25 3.80 12.96
C PHE A 248 -0.41 5.28 13.28
N GLY A 249 -1.36 5.93 12.57
CA GLY A 249 -1.59 7.37 12.63
C GLY A 249 -0.57 8.23 11.86
N LYS A 250 0.32 7.61 11.06
CA LYS A 250 1.28 8.29 10.19
C LYS A 250 1.08 7.85 8.74
N PRO A 251 1.43 8.69 7.75
CA PRO A 251 1.45 8.27 6.36
C PRO A 251 2.45 7.13 6.14
N ALA A 252 1.96 6.06 5.53
CA ALA A 252 2.77 5.00 4.95
C ALA A 252 2.67 5.12 3.43
N HIS A 253 3.80 5.17 2.74
CA HIS A 253 3.86 5.21 1.29
C HIS A 253 3.77 3.80 0.72
N ILE A 254 2.80 3.55 -0.13
CA ILE A 254 2.60 2.28 -0.82
C ILE A 254 3.08 2.44 -2.25
N ALA A 255 3.97 1.56 -2.70
CA ALA A 255 4.45 1.53 -4.06
C ALA A 255 4.29 0.14 -4.67
N ILE A 256 3.83 0.10 -5.91
CA ILE A 256 3.55 -1.10 -6.68
C ILE A 256 4.23 -0.97 -8.03
N GLN A 257 4.90 -2.03 -8.48
CA GLN A 257 5.40 -2.13 -9.83
C GLN A 257 4.89 -3.40 -10.50
N VAL A 258 4.28 -3.21 -11.64
CA VAL A 258 3.86 -4.30 -12.54
C VAL A 258 4.76 -4.30 -13.77
N GLN A 259 5.31 -5.47 -14.09
CA GLN A 259 6.08 -5.74 -15.30
C GLN A 259 5.58 -7.04 -15.92
N LYS A 260 4.69 -6.94 -16.89
CA LYS A 260 3.93 -8.05 -17.44
C LYS A 260 3.22 -8.86 -16.33
N GLU A 261 3.64 -10.10 -16.10
CA GLU A 261 3.05 -10.95 -15.06
C GLU A 261 3.64 -10.70 -13.66
N ARG A 262 4.76 -9.98 -13.57
CA ARG A 262 5.46 -9.76 -12.29
C ARG A 262 4.84 -8.60 -11.52
N TYR A 263 4.59 -8.83 -10.22
CA TYR A 263 4.01 -7.87 -9.29
C TYR A 263 4.91 -7.69 -8.08
N ARG A 264 5.28 -6.45 -7.80
CA ARG A 264 6.10 -6.08 -6.64
C ARG A 264 5.36 -5.06 -5.80
N VAL A 265 5.53 -5.15 -4.46
CA VAL A 265 4.94 -4.22 -3.49
C VAL A 265 5.99 -3.79 -2.50
N TRP A 266 6.03 -2.50 -2.25
CA TRP A 266 6.78 -1.86 -1.18
C TRP A 266 5.79 -1.15 -0.26
N ILE A 267 6.07 -1.16 1.04
CA ILE A 267 5.45 -0.29 2.02
C ILE A 267 6.60 0.49 2.66
N ASN A 268 6.56 1.80 2.51
CA ASN A 268 7.69 2.69 2.82
C ASN A 268 8.96 2.21 2.10
N GLU A 269 10.04 2.00 2.82
CA GLU A 269 11.33 1.56 2.25
C GLU A 269 11.45 0.04 2.06
N GLU A 270 10.49 -0.75 2.54
CA GLU A 270 10.59 -2.21 2.55
C GLU A 270 9.87 -2.86 1.37
N LYS A 271 10.60 -3.65 0.57
CA LYS A 271 10.01 -4.53 -0.43
C LYS A 271 9.41 -5.75 0.25
N LEU A 272 8.08 -5.81 0.30
CA LEU A 272 7.38 -6.93 0.92
C LEU A 272 7.19 -8.10 -0.03
N PHE A 273 6.87 -7.82 -1.29
CA PHE A 273 6.61 -8.86 -2.27
C PHE A 273 7.35 -8.60 -3.58
N ASP A 274 7.79 -9.69 -4.20
CA ASP A 274 8.31 -9.76 -5.55
C ASP A 274 7.85 -11.09 -6.15
N VAL A 275 6.69 -11.09 -6.80
CA VAL A 275 6.02 -12.28 -7.32
C VAL A 275 6.11 -12.30 -8.85
N PRO A 276 6.89 -13.22 -9.44
CA PRO A 276 7.13 -13.22 -10.89
C PRO A 276 5.88 -13.48 -11.75
N LYS A 277 4.88 -14.17 -11.21
CA LYS A 277 3.65 -14.58 -11.91
C LYS A 277 2.41 -14.33 -11.06
N ALA A 278 2.23 -13.10 -10.61
CA ALA A 278 1.02 -12.73 -9.87
C ALA A 278 -0.07 -12.14 -10.76
N VAL A 279 0.30 -11.45 -11.85
CA VAL A 279 -0.68 -10.89 -12.78
C VAL A 279 -1.09 -11.97 -13.79
N PRO A 280 -2.40 -12.25 -13.96
CA PRO A 280 -2.84 -13.22 -14.96
C PRO A 280 -2.43 -12.78 -16.38
N PRO A 281 -1.92 -13.69 -17.22
CA PRO A 281 -1.45 -13.33 -18.55
C PRO A 281 -2.57 -12.80 -19.43
N GLY A 282 -2.26 -11.79 -20.26
CA GLY A 282 -3.21 -11.16 -21.18
C GLY A 282 -4.29 -10.29 -20.51
N VAL A 283 -4.20 -10.07 -19.19
CA VAL A 283 -5.08 -9.13 -18.49
C VAL A 283 -4.43 -7.76 -18.44
N ILE A 284 -5.10 -6.77 -19.02
CA ILE A 284 -4.71 -5.35 -18.90
C ILE A 284 -5.56 -4.72 -17.79
N MET A 285 -4.89 -4.22 -16.78
CA MET A 285 -5.54 -3.51 -15.68
C MET A 285 -5.82 -2.07 -16.11
N ASN A 286 -6.96 -1.54 -15.68
CA ASN A 286 -7.37 -0.16 -15.97
C ASN A 286 -8.06 0.51 -14.80
N GLN A 287 -8.17 -0.17 -13.66
CA GLN A 287 -8.91 0.34 -12.51
C GLN A 287 -8.21 0.00 -11.19
N LEU A 288 -8.37 0.91 -10.22
CA LEU A 288 -7.97 0.74 -8.83
C LEU A 288 -9.20 0.63 -7.93
N TYR A 289 -9.09 -0.11 -6.87
CA TYR A 289 -10.07 -0.07 -5.80
C TYR A 289 -9.43 -0.14 -4.41
N PHE A 290 -10.14 0.40 -3.44
CA PHE A 290 -9.88 0.21 -2.01
C PHE A 290 -11.10 -0.44 -1.38
N GLU A 291 -10.84 -1.27 -0.37
CA GLU A 291 -11.90 -1.92 0.41
C GLU A 291 -11.48 -1.99 1.87
N VAL A 292 -12.41 -1.76 2.77
CA VAL A 292 -12.23 -1.91 4.21
C VAL A 292 -13.11 -3.04 4.69
N SER A 293 -12.54 -4.03 5.38
CA SER A 293 -13.31 -5.16 5.89
C SER A 293 -14.22 -4.77 7.05
N HIS A 294 -15.18 -5.63 7.36
CA HIS A 294 -16.00 -5.49 8.55
C HIS A 294 -15.15 -5.61 9.82
N THR A 295 -15.44 -4.78 10.81
CA THR A 295 -14.88 -4.88 12.17
C THR A 295 -15.90 -4.44 13.20
N ASN A 296 -15.73 -4.84 14.45
CA ASN A 296 -16.55 -4.40 15.58
C ASN A 296 -16.18 -3.00 16.10
N TYR A 297 -15.09 -2.39 15.60
CA TYR A 297 -14.76 -0.99 15.92
C TYR A 297 -15.88 -0.05 15.46
N LYS A 298 -16.19 0.96 16.28
CA LYS A 298 -17.08 2.06 15.89
C LYS A 298 -16.33 3.08 15.04
N GLU A 299 -17.05 3.90 14.29
CA GLU A 299 -16.49 4.91 13.38
C GLU A 299 -15.61 5.97 14.06
N ASP A 300 -15.79 6.21 15.35
CA ASP A 300 -14.99 7.12 16.16
C ASP A 300 -13.71 6.48 16.74
N GLN A 301 -13.53 5.17 16.59
CA GLN A 301 -12.44 4.41 17.16
C GLN A 301 -11.33 4.07 16.18
N TYR A 302 -11.53 4.30 14.89
CA TYR A 302 -10.55 4.11 13.84
C TYR A 302 -10.77 5.11 12.72
N ALA A 303 -9.75 5.35 11.91
CA ALA A 303 -9.91 6.02 10.63
C ALA A 303 -8.86 5.51 9.63
N ILE A 304 -9.25 5.43 8.37
CA ILE A 304 -8.37 5.04 7.28
C ILE A 304 -8.47 6.12 6.21
N TYR A 305 -7.31 6.63 5.81
CA TYR A 305 -7.23 7.71 4.82
C TYR A 305 -6.29 7.32 3.70
N VAL A 306 -6.65 7.69 2.47
CA VAL A 306 -5.81 7.53 1.28
C VAL A 306 -5.67 8.85 0.54
N SER A 307 -4.49 9.10 -0.04
CA SER A 307 -4.24 10.28 -0.88
C SER A 307 -3.05 10.04 -1.82
N ASN A 308 -2.74 11.03 -2.66
CA ASN A 308 -1.58 11.05 -3.57
C ASN A 308 -1.51 9.82 -4.48
N ILE A 309 -2.68 9.36 -4.96
CA ILE A 309 -2.78 8.17 -5.81
C ILE A 309 -2.22 8.51 -7.19
N LYS A 310 -1.19 7.80 -7.61
CA LYS A 310 -0.51 8.00 -8.90
C LYS A 310 -0.37 6.69 -9.64
N VAL A 311 -0.79 6.68 -10.90
CA VAL A 311 -0.50 5.61 -11.85
C VAL A 311 0.38 6.19 -12.94
N ALA A 312 1.52 5.55 -13.22
CA ALA A 312 2.45 6.00 -14.23
C ALA A 312 3.02 4.83 -15.03
N THR A 313 3.36 5.06 -16.28
CA THR A 313 3.98 4.10 -17.20
C THR A 313 5.30 4.61 -17.75
N GLY A 314 6.02 3.75 -18.49
CA GLY A 314 7.33 4.09 -19.05
C GLY A 314 8.43 3.93 -17.99
N LYS A 315 9.41 3.08 -18.29
CA LYS A 315 10.61 2.97 -17.46
C LYS A 315 11.55 4.13 -17.80
N PRO A 316 12.04 4.90 -16.81
CA PRO A 316 13.06 5.91 -17.07
C PRO A 316 14.31 5.29 -17.72
N ASP A 317 14.77 5.88 -18.81
CA ASP A 317 16.12 5.63 -19.33
C ASP A 317 17.02 6.82 -18.97
N THR A 318 17.32 6.90 -17.67
CA THR A 318 18.09 8.00 -17.09
C THR A 318 19.44 8.19 -17.79
N ARG A 319 20.10 7.06 -18.16
CA ARG A 319 21.42 7.11 -18.81
C ARG A 319 21.31 7.71 -20.21
N HIS A 320 20.45 7.17 -21.07
CA HIS A 320 20.27 7.67 -22.43
C HIS A 320 19.87 9.15 -22.43
N LYS A 321 18.86 9.50 -21.66
CA LYS A 321 18.38 10.89 -21.57
C LYS A 321 19.43 11.86 -21.09
N LEU A 322 20.18 11.50 -20.04
CA LEU A 322 21.16 12.43 -19.47
C LEU A 322 22.46 12.49 -20.28
N VAL A 323 22.95 11.38 -20.81
CA VAL A 323 24.23 11.29 -21.51
C VAL A 323 24.09 11.67 -22.98
N GLU A 324 23.07 11.12 -23.69
CA GLU A 324 22.88 11.27 -25.12
C GLU A 324 22.00 12.48 -25.46
N GLU A 325 20.82 12.61 -24.82
CA GLU A 325 19.91 13.73 -25.04
C GLU A 325 20.30 14.99 -24.27
N GLY A 326 21.16 14.85 -23.26
CA GLY A 326 21.67 15.94 -22.42
C GLY A 326 20.68 16.49 -21.39
N LYS A 327 19.51 15.85 -21.24
CA LYS A 327 18.49 16.28 -20.28
C LYS A 327 17.70 15.09 -19.74
N PHE A 328 17.53 15.03 -18.41
CA PHE A 328 16.65 14.10 -17.73
C PHE A 328 15.75 14.85 -16.73
N SER A 329 14.46 14.52 -16.71
CA SER A 329 13.47 15.11 -15.80
C SER A 329 12.73 14.01 -15.07
N THR A 330 12.48 14.21 -13.75
CA THR A 330 11.78 13.24 -12.95
C THR A 330 10.87 13.88 -11.90
N THR A 331 9.70 13.28 -11.70
CA THR A 331 8.79 13.55 -10.57
C THR A 331 9.01 12.56 -9.41
N GLY A 332 9.97 11.65 -9.53
CA GLY A 332 10.24 10.60 -8.53
C GLY A 332 11.13 11.05 -7.37
N ILE A 333 11.60 12.30 -7.35
CA ILE A 333 12.27 12.89 -6.19
C ILE A 333 11.21 13.64 -5.38
N LEU A 334 10.80 13.05 -4.29
CA LEU A 334 9.73 13.53 -3.42
C LEU A 334 10.30 14.34 -2.25
N PHE A 335 9.58 15.36 -1.84
CA PHE A 335 9.93 16.20 -0.70
C PHE A 335 8.77 16.27 0.29
N ASP A 336 9.07 16.57 1.53
CA ASP A 336 8.04 16.94 2.49
C ASP A 336 7.32 18.21 2.05
N PHE A 337 6.08 18.36 2.51
CA PHE A 337 5.25 19.50 2.13
C PHE A 337 5.91 20.83 2.50
N GLN A 338 5.96 21.77 1.54
CA GLN A 338 6.63 23.08 1.67
C GLN A 338 8.07 23.01 2.20
N SER A 339 8.75 21.90 1.97
CA SER A 339 10.10 21.62 2.49
C SER A 339 11.04 21.19 1.36
N ALA A 340 12.36 21.25 1.67
CA ALA A 340 13.40 20.67 0.84
C ALA A 340 13.95 19.35 1.43
N VAL A 341 13.32 18.81 2.47
CA VAL A 341 13.69 17.50 3.02
C VAL A 341 13.26 16.44 2.01
N ILE A 342 14.23 15.69 1.50
CA ILE A 342 14.01 14.62 0.54
C ILE A 342 13.42 13.42 1.28
N LYS A 343 12.29 12.90 0.79
CA LYS A 343 11.69 11.69 1.33
C LYS A 343 12.54 10.46 1.02
N PRO A 344 12.58 9.45 1.92
CA PRO A 344 13.36 8.22 1.72
C PRO A 344 13.03 7.47 0.42
N GLU A 345 11.79 7.57 -0.05
CA GLU A 345 11.29 6.95 -1.28
C GLU A 345 12.01 7.47 -2.55
N SER A 346 12.66 8.62 -2.47
CA SER A 346 13.45 9.20 -3.56
C SER A 346 14.83 8.54 -3.76
N TYR A 347 15.27 7.73 -2.77
CA TYR A 347 16.64 7.19 -2.73
C TYR A 347 17.03 6.42 -4.01
N ALA A 348 16.12 5.57 -4.52
CA ALA A 348 16.40 4.76 -5.70
C ALA A 348 16.61 5.62 -6.96
N VAL A 349 15.82 6.67 -7.13
CA VAL A 349 15.93 7.60 -8.27
C VAL A 349 17.25 8.37 -8.21
N VAL A 350 17.61 8.93 -7.03
CA VAL A 350 18.86 9.67 -6.87
C VAL A 350 20.08 8.73 -7.02
N LYS A 351 19.99 7.48 -6.54
CA LYS A 351 21.00 6.45 -6.72
C LYS A 351 21.25 6.12 -8.19
N GLU A 352 20.17 6.02 -9.01
CA GLU A 352 20.29 5.76 -10.44
C GLU A 352 21.03 6.92 -11.14
N ILE A 353 20.65 8.17 -10.83
CA ILE A 353 21.34 9.35 -11.35
C ILE A 353 22.83 9.37 -10.93
N ALA A 354 23.11 9.05 -9.66
CA ALA A 354 24.49 8.96 -9.16
C ALA A 354 25.30 7.89 -9.89
N ALA A 355 24.68 6.74 -10.23
CA ALA A 355 25.34 5.68 -10.98
C ALA A 355 25.75 6.16 -12.38
N VAL A 356 24.85 6.86 -13.10
CA VAL A 356 25.14 7.47 -14.41
C VAL A 356 26.31 8.46 -14.30
N LEU A 357 26.33 9.31 -13.28
CA LEU A 357 27.41 10.26 -13.05
C LEU A 357 28.74 9.58 -12.74
N LYS A 358 28.75 8.45 -11.99
CA LYS A 358 29.96 7.69 -11.69
C LYS A 358 30.52 6.96 -12.91
N GLU A 359 29.65 6.40 -13.75
CA GLU A 359 30.04 5.78 -15.01
C GLU A 359 30.61 6.79 -16.03
N ASN A 360 30.20 8.06 -15.93
CA ASN A 360 30.60 9.14 -16.83
C ASN A 360 31.35 10.24 -16.05
N ALA A 361 32.63 10.01 -15.73
CA ALA A 361 33.42 10.87 -14.84
C ALA A 361 33.56 12.33 -15.32
N SER A 362 33.55 12.58 -16.62
CA SER A 362 33.62 13.93 -17.21
C SER A 362 32.27 14.67 -17.27
N LEU A 363 31.17 13.98 -17.02
CA LEU A 363 29.81 14.55 -17.11
C LEU A 363 29.61 15.54 -15.96
N LYS A 364 29.36 16.80 -16.28
CA LYS A 364 28.92 17.87 -15.39
C LYS A 364 27.45 18.15 -15.64
N ILE A 365 26.69 18.39 -14.57
CA ILE A 365 25.25 18.63 -14.71
C ILE A 365 24.80 19.85 -13.90
N LYS A 366 23.71 20.44 -14.36
CA LYS A 366 22.92 21.40 -13.61
C LYS A 366 21.65 20.72 -13.08
N VAL A 367 21.39 20.85 -11.78
CA VAL A 367 20.17 20.36 -11.12
C VAL A 367 19.19 21.51 -10.98
N LEU A 368 18.03 21.41 -11.60
CA LEU A 368 16.97 22.42 -11.58
C LEU A 368 15.79 21.93 -10.74
N GLY A 369 15.36 22.74 -9.77
CA GLY A 369 14.13 22.51 -9.04
C GLY A 369 12.97 23.28 -9.66
N HIS A 370 11.78 22.64 -9.71
CA HIS A 370 10.54 23.25 -10.19
C HIS A 370 9.40 23.02 -9.19
N THR A 371 8.41 23.92 -9.21
CA THR A 371 7.16 23.83 -8.45
C THR A 371 5.96 23.87 -9.40
N SER A 372 4.79 23.52 -8.91
CA SER A 372 3.51 23.97 -9.50
C SER A 372 3.26 25.44 -9.17
N SER A 373 2.21 26.01 -9.74
CA SER A 373 1.81 27.41 -9.49
C SER A 373 0.99 27.58 -8.19
N ASP A 374 1.07 26.63 -7.28
CA ASP A 374 0.37 26.72 -6.00
C ASP A 374 1.19 27.59 -5.03
N GLY A 375 0.59 28.67 -4.54
CA GLY A 375 1.19 29.56 -3.56
C GLY A 375 1.81 30.85 -4.16
N ASP A 376 2.75 31.42 -3.45
CA ASP A 376 3.45 32.67 -3.84
C ASP A 376 4.66 32.40 -4.72
N ASP A 377 4.81 33.17 -5.81
CA ASP A 377 5.88 32.99 -6.81
C ASP A 377 7.29 33.07 -6.20
N ASN A 378 7.52 34.01 -5.24
CA ASN A 378 8.81 34.16 -4.59
C ASN A 378 9.08 32.97 -3.66
N ALA A 379 8.05 32.53 -2.92
CA ALA A 379 8.16 31.35 -2.07
C ALA A 379 8.46 30.09 -2.92
N ASN A 380 7.81 29.92 -4.07
CA ASN A 380 8.06 28.85 -5.03
C ASN A 380 9.47 28.91 -5.60
N MET A 381 9.97 30.11 -5.93
CA MET A 381 11.35 30.29 -6.38
C MET A 381 12.36 29.86 -5.31
N GLU A 382 12.21 30.33 -4.07
CA GLU A 382 13.10 29.96 -2.98
C GLU A 382 13.01 28.47 -2.61
N LEU A 383 11.81 27.90 -2.60
CA LEU A 383 11.61 26.48 -2.34
C LEU A 383 12.31 25.60 -3.41
N SER A 384 12.19 25.98 -4.68
CA SER A 384 12.80 25.25 -5.78
C SER A 384 14.34 25.29 -5.73
N LYS A 385 14.93 26.43 -5.32
CA LYS A 385 16.39 26.55 -5.09
C LYS A 385 16.84 25.62 -3.94
N LYS A 386 16.14 25.64 -2.83
CA LYS A 386 16.46 24.76 -1.68
C LYS A 386 16.35 23.28 -2.06
N ARG A 387 15.34 22.88 -2.84
CA ARG A 387 15.16 21.51 -3.31
C ARG A 387 16.29 21.05 -4.23
N SER A 388 16.70 21.88 -5.20
CA SER A 388 17.83 21.53 -6.07
C SER A 388 19.15 21.41 -5.29
N ALA A 389 19.35 22.25 -4.28
CA ALA A 389 20.51 22.15 -3.37
C ALA A 389 20.48 20.84 -2.56
N ALA A 390 19.33 20.48 -1.98
CA ALA A 390 19.20 19.22 -1.22
C ALA A 390 19.48 17.98 -2.09
N VAL A 391 19.10 17.99 -3.36
CA VAL A 391 19.44 16.90 -4.30
C VAL A 391 20.93 16.85 -4.58
N LYS A 392 21.60 17.99 -4.76
CA LYS A 392 23.06 18.08 -4.89
C LYS A 392 23.72 17.51 -3.65
N ASP A 393 23.30 17.95 -2.46
CA ASP A 393 23.86 17.51 -1.19
C ASP A 393 23.74 15.99 -1.01
N MET A 394 22.62 15.40 -1.39
CA MET A 394 22.42 13.95 -1.36
C MET A 394 23.35 13.22 -2.35
N LEU A 395 23.51 13.74 -3.58
CA LEU A 395 24.45 13.19 -4.56
C LEU A 395 25.88 13.21 -4.08
N VAL A 396 26.31 14.28 -3.39
CA VAL A 396 27.67 14.44 -2.84
C VAL A 396 27.86 13.56 -1.61
N ASN A 397 27.02 13.72 -0.59
CA ASN A 397 27.24 13.16 0.73
C ASN A 397 26.91 11.66 0.82
N GLU A 398 25.82 11.22 0.17
CA GLU A 398 25.38 9.81 0.22
C GLU A 398 25.99 8.96 -0.91
N PHE A 399 26.19 9.58 -2.08
CA PHE A 399 26.65 8.83 -3.26
C PHE A 399 28.07 9.18 -3.69
N GLY A 400 28.74 10.15 -3.07
CA GLY A 400 30.13 10.47 -3.34
C GLY A 400 30.37 11.04 -4.75
N VAL A 401 29.41 11.74 -5.32
CA VAL A 401 29.59 12.49 -6.56
C VAL A 401 30.41 13.75 -6.26
N GLU A 402 31.41 14.04 -7.08
CA GLU A 402 32.28 15.21 -6.89
C GLU A 402 31.48 16.52 -7.01
N GLU A 403 31.56 17.39 -6.00
CA GLU A 403 30.76 18.60 -5.90
C GLU A 403 30.97 19.58 -7.08
N SER A 404 32.22 19.67 -7.57
CA SER A 404 32.61 20.52 -8.70
C SER A 404 31.91 20.21 -10.03
N ARG A 405 31.27 19.04 -10.08
CA ARG A 405 30.48 18.56 -11.24
C ARG A 405 29.01 18.96 -11.19
N LEU A 406 28.56 19.55 -10.08
CA LEU A 406 27.15 19.80 -9.80
C LEU A 406 26.87 21.28 -9.57
N VAL A 407 26.03 21.86 -10.42
CA VAL A 407 25.51 23.23 -10.29
C VAL A 407 24.00 23.15 -10.00
N THR A 408 23.48 24.02 -9.14
CA THR A 408 22.05 24.04 -8.77
C THR A 408 21.40 25.34 -9.15
N GLU A 409 20.13 25.29 -9.52
CA GLU A 409 19.29 26.45 -9.82
C GLU A 409 17.83 26.15 -9.49
N GLY A 410 17.08 27.14 -8.97
CA GLY A 410 15.64 27.07 -8.82
C GLY A 410 14.94 27.79 -9.97
N LYS A 411 13.84 27.23 -10.43
CA LYS A 411 12.99 27.82 -11.48
C LYS A 411 11.59 28.18 -10.98
N GLY A 412 11.27 27.78 -9.72
CA GLY A 412 9.91 27.95 -9.22
C GLY A 412 8.90 27.38 -10.20
N GLU A 413 7.86 28.12 -10.47
CA GLU A 413 6.78 27.78 -11.41
C GLU A 413 6.97 28.34 -12.83
N THR A 414 8.08 29.05 -13.10
CA THR A 414 8.28 29.81 -14.34
C THR A 414 8.41 28.97 -15.61
N GLN A 415 8.64 27.67 -15.48
CA GLN A 415 8.84 26.75 -16.61
C GLN A 415 7.92 25.52 -16.50
N PRO A 416 6.59 25.69 -16.62
CA PRO A 416 5.66 24.58 -16.54
C PRO A 416 5.78 23.69 -17.78
N ILE A 417 5.62 22.37 -17.58
CA ILE A 417 5.51 21.36 -18.66
C ILE A 417 4.13 20.74 -18.72
N GLY A 418 3.32 20.90 -17.65
CA GLY A 418 1.92 20.50 -17.56
C GLY A 418 1.02 21.70 -17.26
N ASP A 419 -0.27 21.54 -17.56
CA ASP A 419 -1.27 22.57 -17.24
C ASP A 419 -1.49 22.66 -15.74
N ASN A 420 -1.16 23.81 -15.14
CA ASN A 420 -1.36 24.07 -13.71
C ASN A 420 -2.83 24.11 -13.26
N LYS A 421 -3.78 24.00 -14.18
CA LYS A 421 -5.22 23.88 -13.85
C LYS A 421 -5.63 22.43 -13.60
N THR A 422 -4.82 21.45 -13.93
CA THR A 422 -5.09 20.03 -13.74
C THR A 422 -4.21 19.46 -12.63
N LYS A 423 -4.71 18.45 -11.91
CA LYS A 423 -3.95 17.73 -10.86
C LYS A 423 -2.70 17.08 -11.46
N GLU A 424 -2.84 16.42 -12.59
CA GLU A 424 -1.74 15.77 -13.32
C GLU A 424 -0.70 16.79 -13.81
N GLY A 425 -1.12 17.93 -14.34
CA GLY A 425 -0.22 18.98 -14.81
C GLY A 425 0.57 19.62 -13.68
N LYS A 426 -0.06 19.90 -12.54
CA LYS A 426 0.62 20.35 -11.32
C LYS A 426 1.64 19.31 -10.83
N MET A 427 1.28 18.01 -10.89
CA MET A 427 2.21 16.93 -10.51
C MET A 427 3.42 16.87 -11.44
N LEU A 428 3.23 17.03 -12.76
CA LEU A 428 4.32 17.11 -13.73
C LEU A 428 5.23 18.33 -13.49
N ASN A 429 4.66 19.44 -13.03
CA ASN A 429 5.42 20.67 -12.76
C ASN A 429 6.26 20.55 -11.47
N ARG A 430 5.84 19.77 -10.48
CA ARG A 430 6.63 19.46 -9.27
C ARG A 430 7.68 18.40 -9.60
N ARG A 431 8.81 18.82 -10.19
CA ARG A 431 9.86 17.94 -10.72
C ARG A 431 11.26 18.47 -10.44
N VAL A 432 12.24 17.60 -10.62
CA VAL A 432 13.66 17.94 -10.69
C VAL A 432 14.18 17.61 -12.08
N GLU A 433 14.91 18.54 -12.70
CA GLU A 433 15.57 18.33 -13.98
C GLU A 433 17.09 18.30 -13.81
N PHE A 434 17.74 17.49 -14.62
CA PHE A 434 19.18 17.35 -14.70
C PHE A 434 19.59 17.68 -16.13
N ILE A 435 20.45 18.69 -16.29
CA ILE A 435 20.90 19.17 -17.59
C ILE A 435 22.41 19.05 -17.70
N LYS A 436 22.91 18.41 -18.73
CA LYS A 436 24.33 18.30 -19.09
C LYS A 436 24.90 19.69 -19.39
N LEU A 437 26.09 19.99 -18.85
CA LEU A 437 26.83 21.23 -19.03
C LEU A 437 27.95 21.08 -20.05
#